data_f57aff90a991eb185165e081b525e098
#
_entry.id   f57aff90a991eb185165e081b525e098
#
_cell.length_a   1.000
_cell.length_b   1.000
_cell.length_c   1.000
_cell.angle_alpha   90.00
_cell.angle_beta   90.00
_cell.angle_gamma   90.00
#
_symmetry.space_group_name_H-M   'P 1'
#
loop_
_entity.id
_entity.type
_entity.pdbx_description
1 polymer ?
#
loop_
_entity_poly.entity_id
_entity_poly.type
_entity_poly.pdbx_seq_one_letter_code
_entity_poly.pdbx_strand_id
1 'polypeptide(L)'
;MEQNINSQACQGQGTGLERYRKTIDGKKLRFGYTTGSCAAAAAKAAAYMLLARERAEYVDLVAPKGIRLHLEVLDVSWGAGFVSCAIEKDAGDDPDVTNGAWVYAKVSKKEEEGIAITGGAGVGIVTKPGLEQPPGAYAINATPRKMIEQELLELCKKHGYAGGLTVEVSVPQGEELATRTFNPKLGITGGISILGTTGIVEPMSEAALISS
;
A
#
# COMPACT_ATOMS: atom_id res chain seq x y z
N MET A 1 -11.57 13.62 -19.19
CA MET A 1 -10.93 12.32 -19.49
C MET A 1 -11.27 11.39 -18.34
N GLU A 2 -12.18 10.47 -18.58
CA GLU A 2 -12.62 9.48 -17.60
C GLU A 2 -11.50 8.48 -17.38
N GLN A 3 -10.87 8.50 -16.20
CA GLN A 3 -10.00 7.41 -15.76
C GLN A 3 -10.90 6.33 -15.17
N ASN A 4 -11.25 5.36 -16.01
CA ASN A 4 -12.02 4.19 -15.64
C ASN A 4 -11.19 3.29 -14.69
N ILE A 5 -11.66 3.09 -13.47
CA ILE A 5 -11.19 1.99 -12.62
C ILE A 5 -11.67 0.65 -13.20
N ASN A 6 -12.75 0.68 -13.96
CA ASN A 6 -13.35 -0.47 -14.64
C ASN A 6 -13.20 -0.32 -16.15
N SER A 7 -11.98 -0.42 -16.68
CA SER A 7 -11.78 -0.55 -18.14
C SER A 7 -11.70 -2.02 -18.48
N GLN A 8 -12.73 -2.45 -19.20
CA GLN A 8 -12.83 -3.64 -20.05
C GLN A 8 -11.65 -4.62 -19.97
N ALA A 9 -11.99 -5.87 -19.68
CA ALA A 9 -11.13 -7.05 -19.69
C ALA A 9 -9.93 -6.94 -20.66
N CYS A 10 -8.78 -6.52 -20.14
CA CYS A 10 -7.49 -6.73 -20.76
C CYS A 10 -6.82 -7.89 -20.00
N GLN A 11 -7.14 -9.09 -20.40
CA GLN A 11 -6.33 -10.26 -20.08
C GLN A 11 -4.91 -9.99 -20.59
N GLY A 12 -3.94 -9.86 -19.67
CA GLY A 12 -2.52 -9.74 -20.00
C GLY A 12 -1.87 -8.38 -19.79
N GLN A 13 -2.50 -7.43 -19.08
CA GLN A 13 -1.78 -6.22 -18.65
C GLN A 13 -0.97 -6.55 -17.39
N GLY A 14 0.36 -6.46 -17.52
CA GLY A 14 1.26 -6.61 -16.39
C GLY A 14 1.13 -5.45 -15.38
N THR A 15 1.96 -5.46 -14.35
CA THR A 15 1.92 -4.51 -13.22
C THR A 15 2.23 -3.05 -13.59
N GLY A 16 2.66 -2.79 -14.85
CA GLY A 16 3.14 -1.47 -15.32
C GLY A 16 4.66 -1.29 -15.12
N LEU A 17 5.33 -2.27 -14.53
CA LEU A 17 6.77 -2.24 -14.27
C LEU A 17 7.62 -3.04 -15.29
N GLU A 18 7.00 -3.68 -16.28
CA GLU A 18 7.67 -4.63 -17.19
C GLU A 18 8.83 -4.01 -17.97
N ARG A 19 8.76 -2.72 -18.28
CA ARG A 19 9.79 -1.96 -18.98
C ARG A 19 10.89 -1.39 -18.06
N TYR A 20 10.67 -1.40 -16.75
CA TYR A 20 11.63 -0.83 -15.79
C TYR A 20 12.61 -1.90 -15.34
N ARG A 21 13.86 -1.69 -15.69
CA ARG A 21 14.97 -2.58 -15.34
C ARG A 21 16.19 -1.76 -14.93
N LYS A 22 16.96 -2.27 -13.97
CA LYS A 22 18.26 -1.74 -13.59
C LYS A 22 19.32 -2.78 -13.97
N THR A 23 20.36 -2.35 -14.68
CA THR A 23 21.47 -3.25 -15.02
C THR A 23 22.56 -3.14 -13.96
N ILE A 24 22.86 -4.24 -13.28
CA ILE A 24 23.92 -4.35 -12.27
C ILE A 24 24.73 -5.60 -12.63
N ASP A 25 26.04 -5.46 -12.75
CA ASP A 25 26.97 -6.57 -13.11
C ASP A 25 26.49 -7.38 -14.33
N GLY A 26 25.96 -6.68 -15.34
CA GLY A 26 25.46 -7.29 -16.58
C GLY A 26 24.09 -7.98 -16.47
N LYS A 27 23.49 -8.04 -15.29
CA LYS A 27 22.15 -8.59 -15.06
C LYS A 27 21.10 -7.49 -15.09
N LYS A 28 19.98 -7.73 -15.80
CA LYS A 28 18.81 -6.83 -15.84
C LYS A 28 17.85 -7.22 -14.71
N LEU A 29 17.81 -6.43 -13.65
CA LEU A 29 16.97 -6.62 -12.48
C LEU A 29 15.62 -5.90 -12.62
N ARG A 30 14.52 -6.57 -12.22
CA ARG A 30 13.16 -6.02 -12.23
C ARG A 30 12.93 -5.05 -11.08
N PHE A 31 12.18 -3.99 -11.33
CA PHE A 31 11.65 -3.12 -10.30
C PHE A 31 10.44 -3.78 -9.62
N GLY A 32 10.16 -3.36 -8.40
CA GLY A 32 8.99 -3.71 -7.62
C GLY A 32 8.28 -2.47 -7.09
N TYR A 33 7.33 -2.67 -6.18
CA TYR A 33 6.61 -1.59 -5.51
C TYR A 33 6.60 -1.79 -4.00
N THR A 34 6.48 -0.69 -3.26
CA THR A 34 6.67 -0.65 -1.80
C THR A 34 5.42 -1.10 -1.03
N THR A 35 5.56 -1.42 0.27
CA THR A 35 4.43 -1.66 1.18
C THR A 35 3.47 -0.46 1.22
N GLY A 36 4.01 0.78 1.08
CA GLY A 36 3.20 1.99 0.98
C GLY A 36 2.32 2.03 -0.26
N SER A 37 2.84 1.61 -1.42
CA SER A 37 2.05 1.50 -2.66
C SER A 37 0.99 0.42 -2.55
N CYS A 38 1.31 -0.73 -1.95
CA CYS A 38 0.30 -1.78 -1.69
C CYS A 38 -0.83 -1.25 -0.81
N ALA A 39 -0.50 -0.59 0.31
CA ALA A 39 -1.50 -0.04 1.23
C ALA A 39 -2.39 1.01 0.56
N ALA A 40 -1.80 1.92 -0.25
CA ALA A 40 -2.55 2.94 -0.97
C ALA A 40 -3.47 2.33 -2.05
N ALA A 41 -2.97 1.35 -2.80
CA ALA A 41 -3.76 0.64 -3.81
C ALA A 41 -4.91 -0.17 -3.18
N ALA A 42 -4.65 -0.91 -2.10
CA ALA A 42 -5.69 -1.64 -1.36
C ALA A 42 -6.74 -0.69 -0.79
N ALA A 43 -6.32 0.44 -0.20
CA ALA A 43 -7.24 1.45 0.33
C ALA A 43 -8.10 2.07 -0.77
N LYS A 44 -7.50 2.41 -1.93
CA LYS A 44 -8.22 2.93 -3.11
C LYS A 44 -9.25 1.93 -3.61
N ALA A 45 -8.87 0.68 -3.79
CA ALA A 45 -9.77 -0.38 -4.27
C ALA A 45 -10.95 -0.60 -3.28
N ALA A 46 -10.66 -0.72 -1.98
CA ALA A 46 -11.68 -0.91 -0.96
C ALA A 46 -12.64 0.30 -0.87
N ALA A 47 -12.11 1.53 -0.94
CA ALA A 47 -12.92 2.75 -0.96
C ALA A 47 -13.81 2.84 -2.20
N TYR A 48 -13.26 2.53 -3.39
CA TYR A 48 -14.05 2.46 -4.62
C TYR A 48 -15.21 1.48 -4.48
N MET A 49 -14.91 0.25 -4.08
CA MET A 49 -15.93 -0.78 -3.90
C MET A 49 -16.99 -0.36 -2.87
N LEU A 50 -16.58 0.28 -1.76
CA LEU A 50 -17.49 0.76 -0.72
C LEU A 50 -18.44 1.86 -1.22
N LEU A 51 -17.94 2.78 -2.06
CA LEU A 51 -18.70 3.93 -2.55
C LEU A 51 -19.53 3.59 -3.80
N ALA A 52 -18.93 2.90 -4.77
CA ALA A 52 -19.56 2.52 -6.03
C ALA A 52 -20.51 1.32 -5.90
N ARG A 53 -20.31 0.46 -4.88
CA ARG A 53 -21.00 -0.82 -4.71
C ARG A 53 -20.70 -1.83 -5.83
N GLU A 54 -19.56 -1.70 -6.46
CA GLU A 54 -19.09 -2.55 -7.56
C GLU A 54 -17.77 -3.22 -7.16
N ARG A 55 -17.57 -4.48 -7.58
CA ARG A 55 -16.32 -5.21 -7.34
C ARG A 55 -15.23 -4.71 -8.30
N ALA A 56 -14.05 -4.47 -7.77
CA ALA A 56 -12.84 -4.20 -8.53
C ALA A 56 -11.94 -5.44 -8.52
N GLU A 57 -11.48 -5.87 -9.69
CA GLU A 57 -10.48 -6.94 -9.84
C GLU A 57 -9.06 -6.39 -9.92
N TYR A 58 -8.93 -5.15 -10.41
CA TYR A 58 -7.67 -4.43 -10.54
C TYR A 58 -7.82 -2.99 -10.07
N VAL A 59 -6.72 -2.39 -9.69
CA VAL A 59 -6.64 -0.98 -9.30
C VAL A 59 -5.42 -0.31 -9.91
N ASP A 60 -5.62 0.86 -10.48
CA ASP A 60 -4.54 1.73 -10.96
C ASP A 60 -4.11 2.68 -9.85
N LEU A 61 -2.81 2.77 -9.60
CA LEU A 61 -2.19 3.72 -8.68
C LEU A 61 -1.03 4.42 -9.36
N VAL A 62 -0.95 5.74 -9.25
CA VAL A 62 0.23 6.49 -9.67
C VAL A 62 1.16 6.65 -8.47
N ALA A 63 2.28 5.96 -8.50
CA ALA A 63 3.30 6.08 -7.44
C ALA A 63 3.92 7.49 -7.44
N PRO A 64 4.47 7.98 -6.30
CA PRO A 64 5.13 9.30 -6.23
C PRO A 64 6.22 9.51 -7.28
N LYS A 65 6.88 8.45 -7.72
CA LYS A 65 7.84 8.48 -8.84
C LYS A 65 7.21 8.76 -10.21
N GLY A 66 5.87 8.90 -10.30
CA GLY A 66 5.14 9.11 -11.56
C GLY A 66 4.90 7.83 -12.38
N ILE A 67 5.22 6.67 -11.84
CA ILE A 67 4.98 5.37 -12.49
C ILE A 67 3.57 4.91 -12.14
N ARG A 68 2.79 4.57 -13.18
CA ARG A 68 1.47 3.94 -13.00
C ARG A 68 1.66 2.46 -12.73
N LEU A 69 1.09 1.99 -11.62
CA LEU A 69 0.97 0.60 -11.25
C LEU A 69 -0.45 0.12 -11.59
N HIS A 70 -0.55 -1.10 -12.12
CA HIS A 70 -1.81 -1.81 -12.37
C HIS A 70 -1.78 -3.09 -11.54
N LEU A 71 -2.51 -3.11 -10.41
CA LEU A 71 -2.35 -4.12 -9.38
C LEU A 71 -3.63 -4.93 -9.23
N GLU A 72 -3.47 -6.24 -9.10
CA GLU A 72 -4.57 -7.17 -8.84
C GLU A 72 -5.10 -6.98 -7.42
N VAL A 73 -6.44 -6.97 -7.28
CA VAL A 73 -7.14 -6.82 -6.00
C VAL A 73 -7.51 -8.21 -5.50
N LEU A 74 -6.93 -8.60 -4.38
CA LEU A 74 -7.05 -9.92 -3.80
C LEU A 74 -7.95 -9.93 -2.56
N ASP A 75 -8.49 -11.09 -2.21
CA ASP A 75 -9.19 -11.39 -0.97
C ASP A 75 -10.22 -10.33 -0.55
N VAL A 76 -11.12 -10.00 -1.48
CA VAL A 76 -12.17 -9.00 -1.25
C VAL A 76 -13.21 -9.52 -0.29
N SER A 77 -13.42 -8.80 0.80
CA SER A 77 -14.44 -9.08 1.82
C SER A 77 -15.37 -7.87 2.01
N TRP A 78 -16.67 -8.14 2.02
CA TRP A 78 -17.73 -7.17 2.24
C TRP A 78 -18.35 -7.38 3.63
N GLY A 79 -18.45 -6.32 4.40
CA GLY A 79 -19.11 -6.34 5.71
C GLY A 79 -20.15 -5.24 5.87
N ALA A 80 -20.79 -5.20 7.03
CA ALA A 80 -21.73 -4.13 7.36
C ALA A 80 -20.98 -2.79 7.49
N GLY A 81 -21.03 -1.98 6.42
CA GLY A 81 -20.44 -0.65 6.38
C GLY A 81 -18.94 -0.59 6.07
N PHE A 82 -18.31 -1.68 5.68
CA PHE A 82 -16.91 -1.70 5.26
C PHE A 82 -16.67 -2.61 4.06
N VAL A 83 -15.54 -2.39 3.39
CA VAL A 83 -14.93 -3.30 2.44
C VAL A 83 -13.45 -3.47 2.83
N SER A 84 -12.95 -4.69 2.72
CA SER A 84 -11.54 -5.03 2.90
C SER A 84 -11.03 -5.76 1.67
N CYS A 85 -9.80 -5.47 1.26
CA CYS A 85 -9.09 -6.23 0.21
C CYS A 85 -7.59 -6.17 0.43
N ALA A 86 -6.85 -6.97 -0.31
CA ALA A 86 -5.40 -7.04 -0.25
C ALA A 86 -4.75 -6.74 -1.59
N ILE A 87 -3.51 -6.28 -1.52
CA ILE A 87 -2.55 -6.24 -2.64
C ILE A 87 -1.33 -7.06 -2.23
N GLU A 88 -0.91 -7.99 -3.07
CA GLU A 88 0.33 -8.74 -2.87
C GLU A 88 1.52 -7.85 -3.22
N LYS A 89 2.52 -7.83 -2.33
CA LYS A 89 3.74 -7.06 -2.57
C LYS A 89 4.69 -7.82 -3.49
N ASP A 90 5.08 -7.19 -4.60
CA ASP A 90 6.20 -7.63 -5.46
C ASP A 90 7.37 -6.66 -5.30
N ALA A 91 8.46 -7.14 -4.71
CA ALA A 91 9.69 -6.38 -4.55
C ALA A 91 10.58 -6.39 -5.81
N GLY A 92 10.13 -7.01 -6.89
CA GLY A 92 10.95 -7.24 -8.08
C GLY A 92 12.10 -8.21 -7.78
N ASP A 93 13.30 -7.85 -8.20
CA ASP A 93 14.50 -8.65 -7.94
C ASP A 93 15.31 -8.11 -6.74
N ASP A 94 14.69 -7.29 -5.88
CA ASP A 94 15.29 -6.86 -4.62
C ASP A 94 15.11 -7.92 -3.54
N PRO A 95 16.14 -8.22 -2.70
CA PRO A 95 16.07 -9.21 -1.64
C PRO A 95 15.28 -8.70 -0.41
N ASP A 96 14.04 -8.28 -0.61
CA ASP A 96 13.16 -7.74 0.42
C ASP A 96 12.39 -8.86 1.11
N VAL A 97 12.49 -8.96 2.44
CA VAL A 97 11.81 -9.97 3.25
C VAL A 97 10.28 -9.86 3.20
N THR A 98 9.75 -8.70 2.81
CA THR A 98 8.31 -8.47 2.67
C THR A 98 7.76 -8.86 1.28
N ASN A 99 8.60 -9.40 0.39
CA ASN A 99 8.14 -9.88 -0.92
C ASN A 99 7.10 -10.99 -0.76
N GLY A 100 5.99 -10.91 -1.52
CA GLY A 100 4.86 -11.84 -1.42
C GLY A 100 3.92 -11.59 -0.23
N ALA A 101 4.19 -10.61 0.63
CA ALA A 101 3.30 -10.27 1.74
C ALA A 101 2.02 -9.62 1.21
N TRP A 102 0.88 -10.01 1.78
CA TRP A 102 -0.42 -9.39 1.48
C TRP A 102 -0.65 -8.20 2.40
N VAL A 103 -0.77 -7.03 1.78
CA VAL A 103 -1.06 -5.77 2.47
C VAL A 103 -2.54 -5.46 2.30
N TYR A 104 -3.27 -5.54 3.40
CA TYR A 104 -4.71 -5.28 3.44
C TYR A 104 -4.99 -3.82 3.74
N ALA A 105 -6.12 -3.35 3.20
CA ALA A 105 -6.79 -2.16 3.68
C ALA A 105 -8.28 -2.46 3.89
N LYS A 106 -8.76 -2.18 5.10
CA LYS A 106 -10.17 -2.19 5.43
C LYS A 106 -10.67 -0.75 5.50
N VAL A 107 -11.62 -0.41 4.64
CA VAL A 107 -12.19 0.94 4.55
C VAL A 107 -13.61 0.92 5.02
N SER A 108 -13.95 1.83 5.93
CA SER A 108 -15.31 2.03 6.45
C SER A 108 -15.72 3.51 6.39
N LYS A 109 -17.02 3.76 6.35
CA LYS A 109 -17.59 5.12 6.42
C LYS A 109 -17.54 5.63 7.85
N LYS A 110 -17.29 6.94 8.01
CA LYS A 110 -17.43 7.66 9.27
C LYS A 110 -18.25 8.95 9.05
N GLU A 111 -18.85 9.48 10.12
CA GLU A 111 -19.70 10.67 10.05
C GLU A 111 -18.87 11.95 9.86
N GLU A 112 -17.75 12.06 10.58
CA GLU A 112 -16.87 13.23 10.47
C GLU A 112 -16.12 13.21 9.13
N GLU A 113 -15.98 14.37 8.53
CA GLU A 113 -15.22 14.55 7.29
C GLU A 113 -13.74 14.14 7.42
N GLY A 114 -13.12 13.89 6.28
CA GLY A 114 -11.70 13.60 6.17
C GLY A 114 -11.38 12.10 6.25
N ILE A 115 -10.08 11.79 6.14
CA ILE A 115 -9.57 10.42 6.09
C ILE A 115 -8.81 10.13 7.39
N ALA A 116 -9.24 9.12 8.14
CA ALA A 116 -8.54 8.61 9.31
C ALA A 116 -7.77 7.34 8.91
N ILE A 117 -6.46 7.29 9.20
CA ILE A 117 -5.59 6.18 8.84
C ILE A 117 -4.99 5.59 10.12
N THR A 118 -5.19 4.30 10.31
CA THR A 118 -4.66 3.53 11.44
C THR A 118 -3.98 2.25 10.94
N GLY A 119 -3.20 1.62 11.79
CA GLY A 119 -2.68 0.27 11.57
C GLY A 119 -3.51 -0.77 12.30
N GLY A 120 -3.44 -1.99 11.84
CA GLY A 120 -4.00 -3.19 12.42
C GLY A 120 -2.94 -4.27 12.60
N ALA A 121 -3.37 -5.53 12.56
CA ALA A 121 -2.50 -6.68 12.76
C ALA A 121 -1.26 -6.65 11.83
N GLY A 122 -0.08 -6.89 12.41
CA GLY A 122 1.19 -6.97 11.69
C GLY A 122 1.74 -5.64 11.15
N VAL A 123 1.09 -4.50 11.43
CA VAL A 123 1.69 -3.18 11.26
C VAL A 123 2.35 -2.77 12.57
N GLY A 124 3.64 -2.46 12.53
CA GLY A 124 4.43 -2.17 13.71
C GLY A 124 4.00 -0.88 14.42
N ILE A 125 4.26 -0.83 15.72
CA ILE A 125 4.08 0.36 16.55
C ILE A 125 5.45 0.92 16.93
N VAL A 126 5.62 2.21 16.76
CA VAL A 126 6.83 2.93 17.16
C VAL A 126 6.91 3.01 18.68
N THR A 127 8.03 2.59 19.26
CA THR A 127 8.25 2.61 20.73
C THR A 127 9.34 3.57 21.16
N LYS A 128 10.18 4.06 20.24
CA LYS A 128 11.31 4.95 20.52
C LYS A 128 11.20 6.25 19.74
N PRO A 129 11.67 7.38 20.29
CA PRO A 129 11.76 8.63 19.54
C PRO A 129 12.84 8.56 18.45
N GLY A 130 12.76 9.45 17.45
CA GLY A 130 13.75 9.56 16.37
C GLY A 130 13.32 8.94 15.04
N LEU A 131 12.18 8.30 15.00
CA LEU A 131 11.53 7.84 13.77
C LEU A 131 10.56 8.92 13.25
N GLU A 132 10.10 8.74 12.00
CA GLU A 132 9.15 9.67 11.37
C GLU A 132 7.81 9.76 12.12
N GLN A 133 7.36 8.64 12.69
CA GLN A 133 6.16 8.60 13.52
C GLN A 133 6.55 8.67 15.00
N PRO A 134 5.73 9.34 15.85
CA PRO A 134 6.00 9.43 17.28
C PRO A 134 5.77 8.08 17.99
N PRO A 135 6.38 7.88 19.17
CA PRO A 135 6.10 6.71 20.02
C PRO A 135 4.60 6.54 20.28
N GLY A 136 4.12 5.31 20.17
CA GLY A 136 2.71 4.94 20.29
C GLY A 136 1.95 4.97 18.96
N ALA A 137 2.49 5.57 17.91
CA ALA A 137 1.86 5.57 16.59
C ALA A 137 2.23 4.32 15.78
N TYR A 138 1.35 3.92 14.88
CA TYR A 138 1.65 2.89 13.90
C TYR A 138 2.72 3.35 12.92
N ALA A 139 3.63 2.45 12.56
CA ALA A 139 4.73 2.70 11.64
C ALA A 139 4.24 2.79 10.18
N ILE A 140 3.37 3.76 9.91
CA ILE A 140 2.88 4.12 8.57
C ILE A 140 3.45 5.49 8.26
N ASN A 141 4.43 5.56 7.37
CA ASN A 141 5.18 6.79 7.07
C ASN A 141 4.33 7.85 6.33
N ALA A 142 4.81 9.09 6.30
CA ALA A 142 4.05 10.23 5.76
C ALA A 142 3.70 10.04 4.27
N THR A 143 4.62 9.51 3.46
CA THR A 143 4.34 9.31 2.03
C THR A 143 3.20 8.31 1.79
N PRO A 144 3.18 7.09 2.36
CA PRO A 144 2.01 6.21 2.29
C PRO A 144 0.73 6.86 2.80
N ARG A 145 0.78 7.58 3.92
CA ARG A 145 -0.41 8.30 4.44
C ARG A 145 -0.95 9.31 3.44
N LYS A 146 -0.08 10.12 2.83
CA LYS A 146 -0.47 11.09 1.80
C LYS A 146 -1.06 10.40 0.56
N MET A 147 -0.47 9.30 0.11
CA MET A 147 -1.00 8.53 -1.03
C MET A 147 -2.41 8.03 -0.73
N ILE A 148 -2.63 7.39 0.42
CA ILE A 148 -3.95 6.92 0.84
C ILE A 148 -4.95 8.09 0.89
N GLU A 149 -4.60 9.17 1.57
CA GLU A 149 -5.46 10.33 1.74
C GLU A 149 -5.88 10.94 0.41
N GLN A 150 -4.93 11.18 -0.50
CA GLN A 150 -5.19 11.75 -1.82
C GLN A 150 -6.12 10.88 -2.65
N GLU A 151 -5.85 9.58 -2.75
CA GLU A 151 -6.67 8.65 -3.53
C GLU A 151 -8.11 8.55 -2.98
N LEU A 152 -8.27 8.54 -1.66
CA LEU A 152 -9.59 8.46 -1.05
C LEU A 152 -10.38 9.76 -1.16
N LEU A 153 -9.73 10.92 -1.00
CA LEU A 153 -10.39 12.22 -1.19
C LEU A 153 -10.85 12.40 -2.64
N GLU A 154 -10.05 11.97 -3.62
CA GLU A 154 -10.46 11.99 -5.02
C GLU A 154 -11.67 11.09 -5.28
N LEU A 155 -11.71 9.89 -4.69
CA LEU A 155 -12.86 9.00 -4.79
C LEU A 155 -14.11 9.57 -4.11
N CYS A 156 -13.99 10.14 -2.91
CA CYS A 156 -15.11 10.80 -2.24
C CYS A 156 -15.70 11.90 -3.13
N LYS A 157 -14.85 12.76 -3.69
CA LYS A 157 -15.25 13.81 -4.63
C LYS A 157 -15.94 13.25 -5.87
N LYS A 158 -15.36 12.21 -6.49
CA LYS A 158 -15.90 11.58 -7.70
C LYS A 158 -17.28 10.97 -7.47
N HIS A 159 -17.51 10.38 -6.30
CA HIS A 159 -18.79 9.73 -5.95
C HIS A 159 -19.75 10.63 -5.17
N GLY A 160 -19.43 11.92 -5.01
CA GLY A 160 -20.30 12.86 -4.29
C GLY A 160 -20.51 12.50 -2.81
N TYR A 161 -19.54 11.79 -2.21
CA TYR A 161 -19.61 11.38 -0.81
C TYR A 161 -19.04 12.48 0.10
N ALA A 162 -19.87 13.08 0.93
CA ALA A 162 -19.52 14.19 1.80
C ALA A 162 -19.01 13.78 3.19
N GLY A 163 -19.19 12.51 3.59
CA GLY A 163 -18.67 11.99 4.86
C GLY A 163 -17.18 11.64 4.77
N GLY A 164 -16.62 11.17 5.89
CA GLY A 164 -15.24 10.71 5.94
C GLY A 164 -15.10 9.20 5.80
N LEU A 165 -13.86 8.76 5.67
CA LEU A 165 -13.49 7.35 5.62
C LEU A 165 -12.44 7.03 6.69
N THR A 166 -12.55 5.84 7.27
CA THR A 166 -11.50 5.25 8.11
C THR A 166 -10.82 4.14 7.33
N VAL A 167 -9.49 4.13 7.34
CA VAL A 167 -8.65 3.11 6.72
C VAL A 167 -7.84 2.41 7.80
N GLU A 168 -7.99 1.10 7.93
CA GLU A 168 -7.13 0.25 8.72
C GLU A 168 -6.23 -0.56 7.78
N VAL A 169 -4.90 -0.35 7.88
CA VAL A 169 -3.90 -1.10 7.12
C VAL A 169 -3.41 -2.26 7.96
N SER A 170 -3.38 -3.47 7.40
CA SER A 170 -2.87 -4.65 8.10
C SER A 170 -2.03 -5.54 7.18
N VAL A 171 -1.12 -6.30 7.79
CA VAL A 171 -0.27 -7.28 7.10
C VAL A 171 -0.22 -8.52 8.01
N PRO A 172 -1.08 -9.52 7.82
CA PRO A 172 -1.21 -10.65 8.75
C PRO A 172 0.11 -11.33 9.11
N GLN A 173 1.03 -11.48 8.14
CA GLN A 173 2.36 -12.06 8.37
C GLN A 173 3.38 -11.04 8.93
N GLY A 174 2.97 -9.79 9.15
CA GLY A 174 3.89 -8.68 9.43
C GLY A 174 4.68 -8.84 10.73
N GLU A 175 4.12 -9.46 11.76
CA GLU A 175 4.83 -9.72 13.01
C GLU A 175 5.97 -10.71 12.81
N GLU A 176 5.72 -11.80 12.09
CA GLU A 176 6.74 -12.79 11.75
C GLU A 176 7.83 -12.16 10.84
N LEU A 177 7.42 -11.45 9.78
CA LEU A 177 8.33 -10.79 8.86
C LEU A 177 9.22 -9.77 9.58
N ALA A 178 8.68 -9.03 10.55
CA ALA A 178 9.43 -8.02 11.30
C ALA A 178 10.64 -8.59 12.03
N THR A 179 10.61 -9.87 12.43
CA THR A 179 11.75 -10.53 13.10
C THR A 179 12.99 -10.62 12.20
N ARG A 180 12.80 -10.55 10.87
CA ARG A 180 13.85 -10.62 9.85
C ARG A 180 14.23 -9.25 9.29
N THR A 181 13.66 -8.16 9.85
CA THR A 181 13.95 -6.77 9.48
C THR A 181 14.73 -6.06 10.56
N PHE A 182 15.11 -4.81 10.30
CA PHE A 182 15.70 -3.92 11.31
C PHE A 182 14.68 -3.29 12.27
N ASN A 183 13.37 -3.49 12.06
CA ASN A 183 12.31 -2.87 12.86
C ASN A 183 12.52 -3.02 14.38
N PRO A 184 12.79 -4.23 14.94
CA PRO A 184 12.98 -4.38 16.37
C PRO A 184 14.16 -3.55 16.92
N LYS A 185 15.25 -3.44 16.16
CA LYS A 185 16.42 -2.63 16.54
C LYS A 185 16.11 -1.15 16.51
N LEU A 186 15.27 -0.70 15.57
CA LEU A 186 14.82 0.68 15.44
C LEU A 186 13.77 1.07 16.48
N GLY A 187 13.23 0.11 17.24
CA GLY A 187 12.16 0.37 18.21
C GLY A 187 10.78 0.38 17.56
N ILE A 188 10.57 -0.46 16.54
CA ILE A 188 9.26 -0.76 15.97
C ILE A 188 8.92 -2.20 16.37
N THR A 189 7.77 -2.40 17.02
CA THR A 189 7.35 -3.69 17.56
C THR A 189 5.99 -4.12 17.02
N GLY A 190 5.72 -5.43 17.00
CA GLY A 190 4.41 -5.98 16.61
C GLY A 190 4.14 -6.03 15.12
N GLY A 191 5.13 -5.69 14.27
CA GLY A 191 4.93 -5.77 12.83
C GLY A 191 5.96 -5.03 11.99
N ILE A 192 5.69 -5.01 10.67
CA ILE A 192 6.51 -4.29 9.69
C ILE A 192 6.08 -2.82 9.58
N SER A 193 6.95 -2.02 8.94
CA SER A 193 6.63 -0.64 8.57
C SER A 193 5.93 -0.57 7.21
N ILE A 194 4.98 0.34 7.09
CA ILE A 194 4.37 0.73 5.82
C ILE A 194 5.11 1.96 5.32
N LEU A 195 5.99 1.77 4.33
CA LEU A 195 6.95 2.77 3.90
C LEU A 195 7.13 2.80 2.37
N GLY A 196 7.91 3.77 1.89
CA GLY A 196 8.27 3.95 0.50
C GLY A 196 8.07 5.40 0.04
N THR A 197 9.18 6.15 -0.12
CA THR A 197 9.15 7.56 -0.52
C THR A 197 8.80 7.75 -1.99
N THR A 198 9.25 6.83 -2.85
CA THR A 198 9.00 6.84 -4.30
C THR A 198 7.82 5.96 -4.71
N GLY A 199 7.36 5.09 -3.81
CA GLY A 199 6.37 4.05 -4.10
C GLY A 199 6.91 2.86 -4.91
N ILE A 200 8.14 2.94 -5.39
CA ILE A 200 8.79 1.95 -6.25
C ILE A 200 10.03 1.38 -5.56
N VAL A 201 10.22 0.08 -5.65
CA VAL A 201 11.45 -0.60 -5.24
C VAL A 201 12.38 -0.70 -6.44
N GLU A 202 13.55 -0.06 -6.32
CA GLU A 202 14.63 -0.20 -7.29
C GLU A 202 15.63 -1.22 -6.73
N PRO A 203 15.86 -2.35 -7.41
CA PRO A 203 16.68 -3.41 -6.86
C PRO A 203 18.12 -2.93 -6.59
N MET A 204 18.67 -3.37 -5.46
CA MET A 204 20.04 -3.07 -5.02
C MET A 204 20.30 -1.54 -4.94
N SER A 205 19.34 -0.76 -4.54
CA SER A 205 19.53 0.66 -4.21
C SER A 205 19.99 0.81 -2.76
N GLU A 206 20.71 1.91 -2.44
CA GLU A 206 21.08 2.21 -1.04
C GLU A 206 19.84 2.32 -0.13
N ALA A 207 18.73 2.86 -0.65
CA ALA A 207 17.47 2.93 0.06
C ALA A 207 16.86 1.55 0.32
N ALA A 208 17.00 0.60 -0.60
CA ALA A 208 16.55 -0.77 -0.43
C ALA A 208 17.38 -1.50 0.65
N LEU A 209 18.70 -1.29 0.67
CA LEU A 209 19.59 -1.88 1.69
C LEU A 209 19.32 -1.39 3.12
N ILE A 210 18.76 -0.20 3.29
CA ILE A 210 18.40 0.38 4.60
C ILE A 210 17.01 -0.09 5.06
N SER A 211 16.14 -0.48 4.13
CA SER A 211 14.74 -0.88 4.40
C SER A 211 14.53 -2.39 4.53
N SER A 212 15.57 -3.19 4.25
CA SER A 212 15.53 -4.67 4.36
C SER A 212 15.95 -5.14 5.78
#